data_cb6dabc6b7565a4c1cf1b02cf5f252db
#
_entry.id   cb6dabc6b7565a4c1cf1b02cf5f252db
#
_cell.length_a   1.000
_cell.length_b   1.000
_cell.length_c   1.000
_cell.angle_alpha   90.00
_cell.angle_beta   90.00
_cell.angle_gamma   90.00
#
_symmetry.space_group_name_H-M   'P 1'
#
loop_
_entity.id
_entity.type
_entity.pdbx_description
1 polymer ?
#
loop_
_entity_poly.entity_id
_entity_poly.type
_entity_poly.pdbx_seq_one_letter_code
_entity_poly.pdbx_strand_id
1 'polypeptide(L)'
;MKHNIINAIVNLVNHPVLTLETVKGGNNRANDMGTALEEYVKNLFGNSFNLSEIERLEKLREVFSYFGNKNNPPDMMLRDGDAMEVKKIESKGSTLALNSSYPKHTLKCSNPLITKACKEAEEWEEKDMLYIIGVVKSQRLQSLNMVYGSEYCASEETYSNIRNRIKESVINTPCVENEDTNELGHINRIDPLGITYLRVRGMWGIENPTKVFDYVYTPKRDATFNFMCIINDDKWNSLDNKDVLLKLAEEQENLCIKSVKIKNPDNPAKLCTAKLITYYIQ
;
A
#
# COMPACT_ATOMS: atom_id res chain seq x y z
N MET A 1 -17.46 -13.88 -8.44
CA MET A 1 -17.57 -12.78 -7.44
C MET A 1 -16.25 -12.02 -7.48
N LYS A 2 -16.26 -10.70 -7.60
CA LYS A 2 -15.02 -9.91 -7.59
C LYS A 2 -14.37 -9.99 -6.21
N HIS A 3 -13.07 -10.24 -6.16
CA HIS A 3 -12.30 -10.17 -4.91
C HIS A 3 -12.03 -8.71 -4.55
N ASN A 4 -12.22 -8.35 -3.30
CA ASN A 4 -12.04 -6.99 -2.80
C ASN A 4 -11.59 -6.98 -1.33
N ILE A 5 -11.47 -5.81 -0.73
CA ILE A 5 -11.03 -5.62 0.65
C ILE A 5 -11.92 -6.33 1.68
N ILE A 6 -13.22 -6.49 1.43
CA ILE A 6 -14.12 -7.20 2.35
C ILE A 6 -13.71 -8.67 2.49
N ASN A 7 -13.34 -9.34 1.37
CA ASN A 7 -12.83 -10.71 1.42
C ASN A 7 -11.59 -10.81 2.31
N ALA A 8 -10.66 -9.86 2.16
CA ALA A 8 -9.43 -9.85 2.96
C ALA A 8 -9.71 -9.64 4.45
N ILE A 9 -10.65 -8.75 4.81
CA ILE A 9 -11.02 -8.50 6.21
C ILE A 9 -11.74 -9.72 6.80
N VAL A 10 -12.67 -10.32 6.09
CA VAL A 10 -13.37 -11.55 6.54
C VAL A 10 -12.38 -12.69 6.76
N ASN A 11 -11.42 -12.85 5.83
CA ASN A 11 -10.39 -13.88 5.95
C ASN A 11 -9.41 -13.57 7.10
N LEU A 12 -9.09 -12.31 7.36
CA LEU A 12 -8.28 -11.89 8.52
C LEU A 12 -8.94 -12.28 9.84
N VAL A 13 -10.24 -12.06 9.96
CA VAL A 13 -11.00 -12.38 11.19
C VAL A 13 -11.13 -13.88 11.37
N ASN A 14 -11.39 -14.62 10.30
CA ASN A 14 -11.58 -16.08 10.35
C ASN A 14 -10.25 -16.86 10.46
N HIS A 15 -9.15 -16.32 9.93
CA HIS A 15 -7.81 -16.95 9.90
C HIS A 15 -6.73 -16.00 10.38
N PRO A 16 -6.73 -15.59 11.66
CA PRO A 16 -5.76 -14.64 12.19
C PRO A 16 -4.38 -15.29 12.33
N VAL A 17 -3.50 -15.04 11.36
CA VAL A 17 -2.10 -15.48 11.41
C VAL A 17 -1.25 -14.34 11.98
N LEU A 18 -0.77 -14.50 13.21
CA LEU A 18 0.06 -13.48 13.88
C LEU A 18 1.57 -13.71 13.71
N THR A 19 1.98 -14.91 13.35
CA THR A 19 3.39 -15.23 13.10
C THR A 19 3.60 -15.42 11.61
N LEU A 20 4.39 -14.54 11.01
CA LEU A 20 4.71 -14.59 9.60
C LEU A 20 5.90 -15.54 9.38
N GLU A 21 5.70 -16.55 8.53
CA GLU A 21 6.76 -17.48 8.15
C GLU A 21 7.68 -16.84 7.11
N THR A 22 8.99 -16.87 7.36
CA THR A 22 9.98 -16.40 6.38
C THR A 22 10.15 -17.43 5.28
N VAL A 23 10.02 -17.01 4.03
CA VAL A 23 10.45 -17.81 2.89
C VAL A 23 11.98 -17.94 2.95
N LYS A 24 12.48 -19.15 3.19
CA LYS A 24 13.93 -19.43 3.31
C LYS A 24 14.62 -19.13 1.98
N GLY A 25 15.56 -18.20 1.95
CA GLY A 25 16.39 -17.97 0.76
C GLY A 25 17.06 -16.61 0.63
N GLY A 26 16.85 -15.66 1.53
CA GLY A 26 17.44 -14.32 1.46
C GLY A 26 18.57 -14.07 2.45
N ASN A 27 19.58 -13.30 2.03
CA ASN A 27 20.70 -12.87 2.90
C ASN A 27 20.35 -11.64 3.76
N ASN A 28 19.09 -11.14 3.71
CA ASN A 28 18.68 -9.94 4.43
C ASN A 28 17.32 -10.13 5.12
N ARG A 29 17.36 -10.35 6.43
CA ARG A 29 16.19 -10.60 7.29
C ARG A 29 15.07 -9.53 7.19
N ALA A 30 15.41 -8.30 6.92
CA ALA A 30 14.40 -7.21 6.77
C ALA A 30 13.59 -7.37 5.48
N ASN A 31 14.25 -7.78 4.38
CA ASN A 31 13.59 -8.04 3.09
C ASN A 31 12.73 -9.31 3.17
N ASP A 32 13.22 -10.36 3.87
CA ASP A 32 12.50 -11.63 4.03
C ASP A 32 11.16 -11.42 4.76
N MET A 33 11.13 -10.53 5.76
CA MET A 33 9.91 -10.20 6.49
C MET A 33 8.95 -9.30 5.68
N GLY A 34 9.47 -8.47 4.77
CA GLY A 34 8.64 -7.73 3.80
C GLY A 34 7.91 -8.70 2.86
N THR A 35 8.64 -9.62 2.28
CA THR A 35 8.10 -10.70 1.42
C THR A 35 7.08 -11.57 2.18
N ALA A 36 7.35 -11.92 3.44
CA ALA A 36 6.42 -12.70 4.26
C ALA A 36 5.09 -11.96 4.50
N LEU A 37 5.14 -10.64 4.69
CA LEU A 37 3.91 -9.83 4.81
C LEU A 37 3.15 -9.76 3.48
N GLU A 38 3.85 -9.60 2.35
CA GLU A 38 3.22 -9.63 1.02
C GLU A 38 2.53 -10.98 0.75
N GLU A 39 3.18 -12.11 1.08
CA GLU A 39 2.59 -13.45 0.95
C GLU A 39 1.36 -13.62 1.87
N TYR A 40 1.41 -13.10 3.09
CA TYR A 40 0.25 -13.09 3.97
C TYR A 40 -0.92 -12.29 3.38
N VAL A 41 -0.65 -11.10 2.83
CA VAL A 41 -1.66 -10.27 2.16
C VAL A 41 -2.28 -11.00 0.96
N LYS A 42 -1.46 -11.68 0.13
CA LYS A 42 -1.98 -12.50 -0.98
C LYS A 42 -2.94 -13.57 -0.48
N ASN A 43 -2.60 -14.26 0.61
CA ASN A 43 -3.47 -15.26 1.22
C ASN A 43 -4.76 -14.67 1.78
N LEU A 44 -4.72 -13.44 2.34
CA LEU A 44 -5.92 -12.75 2.80
C LEU A 44 -6.91 -12.48 1.66
N PHE A 45 -6.45 -11.97 0.52
CA PHE A 45 -7.32 -11.70 -0.62
C PHE A 45 -7.74 -12.97 -1.36
N GLY A 46 -6.85 -13.95 -1.46
CA GLY A 46 -7.08 -15.22 -2.16
C GLY A 46 -7.83 -16.27 -1.35
N ASN A 47 -7.93 -16.12 -0.02
CA ASN A 47 -8.38 -17.17 0.89
C ASN A 47 -7.65 -18.50 0.67
N SER A 48 -6.30 -18.44 0.65
CA SER A 48 -5.45 -19.55 0.22
C SER A 48 -4.58 -20.14 1.34
N PHE A 49 -4.99 -19.96 2.60
CA PHE A 49 -4.22 -20.37 3.78
C PHE A 49 -3.98 -21.87 3.92
N ASN A 50 -4.97 -22.70 3.51
CA ASN A 50 -4.97 -24.15 3.72
C ASN A 50 -4.83 -24.93 2.39
N LEU A 51 -4.42 -24.27 1.32
CA LEU A 51 -4.25 -24.89 0.00
C LEU A 51 -2.84 -25.45 -0.15
N SER A 52 -2.70 -26.51 -0.94
CA SER A 52 -1.39 -26.94 -1.44
C SER A 52 -0.73 -25.84 -2.27
N GLU A 53 0.59 -25.89 -2.46
CA GLU A 53 1.32 -24.87 -3.24
C GLU A 53 0.75 -24.68 -4.65
N ILE A 54 0.37 -25.78 -5.32
CA ILE A 54 -0.19 -25.74 -6.67
C ILE A 54 -1.56 -25.08 -6.67
N GLU A 55 -2.47 -25.53 -5.81
CA GLU A 55 -3.81 -24.95 -5.68
C GLU A 55 -3.75 -23.46 -5.27
N ARG A 56 -2.81 -23.11 -4.39
CA ARG A 56 -2.56 -21.74 -3.98
C ARG A 56 -2.15 -20.87 -5.17
N LEU A 57 -1.19 -21.32 -5.99
CA LEU A 57 -0.75 -20.57 -7.17
C LEU A 57 -1.87 -20.41 -8.20
N GLU A 58 -2.67 -21.43 -8.43
CA GLU A 58 -3.85 -21.35 -9.30
C GLU A 58 -4.85 -20.33 -8.76
N LYS A 59 -5.16 -20.41 -7.48
CA LYS A 59 -6.06 -19.47 -6.81
C LYS A 59 -5.58 -18.03 -6.89
N LEU A 60 -4.30 -17.78 -6.65
CA LEU A 60 -3.73 -16.44 -6.74
C LEU A 60 -3.76 -15.89 -8.18
N ARG A 61 -3.61 -16.72 -9.22
CA ARG A 61 -3.76 -16.31 -10.62
C ARG A 61 -5.20 -15.93 -10.99
N GLU A 62 -6.19 -16.55 -10.34
CA GLU A 62 -7.59 -16.16 -10.52
C GLU A 62 -7.89 -14.80 -9.90
N VAL A 63 -7.33 -14.54 -8.72
CA VAL A 63 -7.62 -13.36 -7.90
C VAL A 63 -6.83 -12.14 -8.37
N PHE A 64 -5.57 -12.32 -8.72
CA PHE A 64 -4.68 -11.23 -9.09
C PHE A 64 -4.41 -11.21 -10.60
N SER A 65 -4.40 -10.02 -11.17
CA SER A 65 -3.99 -9.79 -12.55
C SER A 65 -2.49 -9.51 -12.66
N TYR A 66 -1.88 -8.96 -11.60
CA TYR A 66 -0.47 -8.55 -11.61
C TYR A 66 0.19 -8.77 -10.25
N PHE A 67 1.43 -9.25 -10.31
CA PHE A 67 2.38 -9.24 -9.20
C PHE A 67 3.59 -8.39 -9.58
N GLY A 68 3.88 -7.41 -8.76
CA GLY A 68 4.95 -6.44 -8.96
C GLY A 68 6.34 -6.98 -8.68
N ASN A 69 7.29 -6.08 -8.75
CA ASN A 69 8.67 -6.32 -8.40
C ASN A 69 9.14 -5.28 -7.35
N LYS A 70 10.32 -5.51 -6.76
CA LYS A 70 10.88 -4.67 -5.68
C LYS A 70 11.15 -3.20 -6.07
N ASN A 71 11.12 -2.85 -7.35
CA ASN A 71 11.55 -1.56 -7.85
C ASN A 71 10.43 -0.66 -8.33
N ASN A 72 9.27 -1.22 -8.68
CA ASN A 72 8.18 -0.50 -9.32
C ASN A 72 6.85 -0.80 -8.64
N PRO A 73 6.05 0.23 -8.32
CA PRO A 73 4.68 0.04 -7.86
C PRO A 73 3.76 -0.42 -9.01
N PRO A 74 2.62 -1.05 -8.69
CA PRO A 74 2.22 -1.52 -7.36
C PRO A 74 2.85 -2.88 -7.04
N ASP A 75 2.77 -3.31 -5.78
CA ASP A 75 3.22 -4.65 -5.39
C ASP A 75 2.30 -5.74 -5.97
N MET A 76 1.00 -5.46 -6.13
CA MET A 76 0.04 -6.38 -6.76
C MET A 76 -1.23 -5.64 -7.22
N MET A 77 -2.01 -6.26 -8.13
CA MET A 77 -3.33 -5.79 -8.55
C MET A 77 -4.34 -6.92 -8.49
N LEU A 78 -5.50 -6.66 -7.92
CA LEU A 78 -6.66 -7.55 -8.05
C LEU A 78 -7.20 -7.47 -9.48
N ARG A 79 -7.63 -8.60 -10.00
CA ARG A 79 -8.33 -8.66 -11.29
C ARG A 79 -9.63 -7.87 -11.21
N ASP A 80 -9.80 -6.91 -12.11
CA ASP A 80 -10.92 -5.96 -12.15
C ASP A 80 -11.14 -5.21 -10.82
N GLY A 81 -10.09 -5.05 -10.00
CA GLY A 81 -10.15 -4.47 -8.66
C GLY A 81 -8.98 -3.54 -8.35
N ASP A 82 -8.69 -3.40 -7.07
CA ASP A 82 -7.75 -2.42 -6.53
C ASP A 82 -6.29 -2.78 -6.82
N ALA A 83 -5.43 -1.77 -6.95
CA ALA A 83 -3.98 -1.91 -6.88
C ALA A 83 -3.52 -1.79 -5.42
N MET A 84 -2.47 -2.50 -5.03
CA MET A 84 -2.02 -2.58 -3.64
C MET A 84 -0.53 -2.29 -3.49
N GLU A 85 -0.22 -1.58 -2.42
CA GLU A 85 1.14 -1.32 -1.96
C GLU A 85 1.27 -1.82 -0.52
N VAL A 86 2.14 -2.81 -0.30
CA VAL A 86 2.36 -3.45 0.99
C VAL A 86 3.65 -2.90 1.61
N LYS A 87 3.57 -2.41 2.83
CA LYS A 87 4.75 -1.88 3.55
C LYS A 87 4.86 -2.49 4.93
N LYS A 88 6.03 -3.04 5.21
CA LYS A 88 6.41 -3.51 6.52
C LYS A 88 7.16 -2.42 7.27
N ILE A 89 6.79 -2.19 8.51
CA ILE A 89 7.52 -1.35 9.47
C ILE A 89 7.77 -2.14 10.76
N GLU A 90 8.75 -1.72 11.55
CA GLU A 90 9.12 -2.42 12.79
C GLU A 90 8.57 -1.74 14.04
N SER A 91 8.11 -0.50 13.92
CA SER A 91 7.59 0.30 15.03
C SER A 91 6.31 1.02 14.63
N LYS A 92 5.36 1.08 15.57
CA LYS A 92 4.09 1.82 15.40
C LYS A 92 4.28 3.33 15.15
N GLY A 93 5.45 3.88 15.51
CA GLY A 93 5.79 5.29 15.30
C GLY A 93 6.61 5.57 14.02
N SER A 94 7.01 4.55 13.27
CA SER A 94 7.82 4.74 12.07
C SER A 94 7.00 5.29 10.92
N THR A 95 7.61 6.19 10.13
CA THR A 95 7.13 6.61 8.83
C THR A 95 7.36 5.51 7.79
N LEU A 96 6.66 5.59 6.66
CA LEU A 96 6.81 4.67 5.53
C LEU A 96 7.74 5.27 4.49
N ALA A 97 8.70 4.51 4.01
CA ALA A 97 9.52 4.86 2.87
C ALA A 97 8.85 4.36 1.57
N LEU A 98 8.58 5.27 0.66
CA LEU A 98 8.00 4.99 -0.66
C LEU A 98 9.05 5.05 -1.78
N ASN A 99 10.32 5.19 -1.40
CA ASN A 99 11.46 5.33 -2.32
C ASN A 99 11.24 6.48 -3.33
N SER A 100 11.52 6.28 -4.60
CA SER A 100 11.39 7.30 -5.65
C SER A 100 9.96 7.50 -6.18
N SER A 101 9.01 6.69 -5.73
CA SER A 101 7.60 6.81 -6.11
C SER A 101 6.84 7.65 -5.08
N TYR A 102 6.28 8.80 -5.49
CA TYR A 102 5.42 9.58 -4.60
C TYR A 102 4.14 8.81 -4.21
N PRO A 103 3.48 9.19 -3.09
CA PRO A 103 2.22 8.61 -2.68
C PRO A 103 1.17 8.68 -3.80
N LYS A 104 0.38 7.63 -3.97
CA LYS A 104 -0.64 7.55 -5.02
C LYS A 104 -2.04 7.56 -4.43
N HIS A 105 -2.79 8.57 -4.80
CA HIS A 105 -4.23 8.66 -4.54
C HIS A 105 -4.96 7.51 -5.26
N THR A 106 -4.73 7.39 -6.56
CA THR A 106 -5.12 6.29 -7.44
C THR A 106 -3.94 5.87 -8.30
N LEU A 107 -4.01 4.73 -8.95
CA LEU A 107 -3.03 4.25 -9.90
C LEU A 107 -3.59 4.39 -11.32
N LYS A 108 -2.91 5.18 -12.17
CA LYS A 108 -3.29 5.35 -13.59
C LYS A 108 -2.41 4.51 -14.49
N CYS A 109 -3.02 3.85 -15.49
CA CYS A 109 -2.29 3.08 -16.50
C CYS A 109 -1.28 3.94 -17.28
N SER A 110 -1.57 5.23 -17.45
CA SER A 110 -0.67 6.20 -18.09
C SER A 110 0.55 6.60 -17.26
N ASN A 111 0.64 6.20 -15.97
CA ASN A 111 1.73 6.61 -15.09
C ASN A 111 3.08 6.08 -15.63
N PRO A 112 4.10 6.96 -15.81
CA PRO A 112 5.39 6.57 -16.38
C PRO A 112 6.25 5.72 -15.45
N LEU A 113 5.91 5.65 -14.16
CA LEU A 113 6.69 4.93 -13.14
C LEU A 113 6.29 3.46 -12.99
N ILE A 114 5.23 3.01 -13.67
CA ILE A 114 4.81 1.60 -13.65
C ILE A 114 5.38 0.84 -14.85
N THR A 115 5.57 -0.47 -14.68
CA THR A 115 6.15 -1.32 -15.73
C THR A 115 5.17 -1.55 -16.88
N LYS A 116 5.71 -1.91 -18.06
CA LYS A 116 4.90 -2.35 -19.19
C LYS A 116 4.03 -3.55 -18.82
N ALA A 117 4.59 -4.52 -18.10
CA ALA A 117 3.85 -5.69 -17.62
C ALA A 117 2.65 -5.33 -16.72
N CYS A 118 2.77 -4.29 -15.89
CA CYS A 118 1.66 -3.78 -15.10
C CYS A 118 0.57 -3.17 -15.98
N LYS A 119 0.93 -2.39 -17.00
CA LYS A 119 -0.01 -1.76 -17.94
C LYS A 119 -0.80 -2.78 -18.76
N GLU A 120 -0.15 -3.88 -19.12
CA GLU A 120 -0.70 -4.93 -20.01
C GLU A 120 -1.29 -6.12 -19.24
N ALA A 121 -1.31 -6.08 -17.90
CA ALA A 121 -1.79 -7.20 -17.07
C ALA A 121 -3.29 -7.51 -17.26
N GLU A 122 -4.07 -6.49 -17.54
CA GLU A 122 -5.49 -6.53 -17.90
C GLU A 122 -5.87 -5.22 -18.61
N GLU A 123 -7.11 -5.09 -19.09
CA GLU A 123 -7.61 -3.82 -19.63
C GLU A 123 -8.06 -2.91 -18.48
N TRP A 124 -7.41 -1.76 -18.31
CA TRP A 124 -7.72 -0.82 -17.25
C TRP A 124 -7.16 0.59 -17.54
N GLU A 125 -7.80 1.60 -17.01
CA GLU A 125 -7.36 2.99 -17.11
C GLU A 125 -6.90 3.53 -15.75
N GLU A 126 -7.69 3.28 -14.70
CA GLU A 126 -7.43 3.75 -13.34
C GLU A 126 -7.89 2.70 -12.32
N LYS A 127 -7.14 2.55 -11.23
CA LYS A 127 -7.45 1.67 -10.10
C LYS A 127 -7.32 2.42 -8.80
N ASP A 128 -8.20 2.13 -7.84
CA ASP A 128 -8.00 2.58 -6.47
C ASP A 128 -6.70 2.00 -5.92
N MET A 129 -5.94 2.83 -5.19
CA MET A 129 -4.70 2.41 -4.57
C MET A 129 -4.95 2.07 -3.10
N LEU A 130 -4.73 0.82 -2.70
CA LEU A 130 -4.86 0.35 -1.34
C LEU A 130 -3.48 0.19 -0.70
N TYR A 131 -3.22 0.95 0.36
CA TYR A 131 -2.03 0.81 1.18
C TYR A 131 -2.27 -0.19 2.31
N ILE A 132 -1.40 -1.18 2.43
CA ILE A 132 -1.47 -2.23 3.45
C ILE A 132 -0.19 -2.19 4.27
N ILE A 133 -0.29 -1.75 5.52
CA ILE A 133 0.85 -1.49 6.37
C ILE A 133 0.85 -2.45 7.56
N GLY A 134 1.86 -3.33 7.62
CA GLY A 134 2.08 -4.25 8.73
C GLY A 134 3.19 -3.80 9.66
N VAL A 135 2.90 -3.72 10.96
CA VAL A 135 3.92 -3.59 12.01
C VAL A 135 4.36 -4.99 12.39
N VAL A 136 5.57 -5.37 11.99
CA VAL A 136 6.13 -6.71 12.22
C VAL A 136 7.37 -6.60 13.09
N LYS A 137 7.33 -7.20 14.26
CA LYS A 137 8.46 -7.28 15.19
C LYS A 137 8.78 -8.74 15.52
N SER A 138 10.01 -9.16 15.30
CA SER A 138 10.45 -10.54 15.57
C SER A 138 9.50 -11.60 14.99
N GLN A 139 9.13 -11.47 13.72
CA GLN A 139 8.19 -12.31 12.97
C GLN A 139 6.72 -12.21 13.40
N ARG A 140 6.41 -11.47 14.45
CA ARG A 140 5.02 -11.28 14.89
C ARG A 140 4.41 -10.03 14.26
N LEU A 141 3.28 -10.20 13.61
CA LEU A 141 2.44 -9.13 13.12
C LEU A 141 1.67 -8.54 14.32
N GLN A 142 2.04 -7.32 14.70
CA GLN A 142 1.42 -6.62 15.84
C GLN A 142 0.25 -5.74 15.42
N SER A 143 0.27 -5.22 14.21
CA SER A 143 -0.87 -4.52 13.63
C SER A 143 -0.84 -4.58 12.12
N LEU A 144 -2.02 -4.47 11.51
CA LEU A 144 -2.24 -4.35 10.08
C LEU A 144 -3.20 -3.19 9.83
N ASN A 145 -2.80 -2.24 8.98
CA ASN A 145 -3.65 -1.13 8.57
C ASN A 145 -3.93 -1.25 7.07
N MET A 146 -5.17 -1.05 6.66
CA MET A 146 -5.60 -1.00 5.27
C MET A 146 -6.30 0.33 5.01
N VAL A 147 -5.73 1.17 4.14
CA VAL A 147 -6.28 2.50 3.84
C VAL A 147 -6.18 2.78 2.35
N TYR A 148 -7.23 3.33 1.77
CA TYR A 148 -7.17 3.73 0.37
C TYR A 148 -6.38 5.03 0.20
N GLY A 149 -5.73 5.17 -0.95
CA GLY A 149 -5.00 6.38 -1.32
C GLY A 149 -5.87 7.63 -1.31
N SER A 150 -7.14 7.50 -1.68
CA SER A 150 -8.12 8.59 -1.66
C SER A 150 -8.39 9.21 -0.28
N GLU A 151 -8.18 8.44 0.79
CA GLU A 151 -8.32 8.92 2.17
C GLU A 151 -6.98 9.29 2.82
N TYR A 152 -5.87 8.86 2.21
CA TYR A 152 -4.55 8.88 2.83
C TYR A 152 -3.55 9.80 2.11
N CYS A 153 -3.68 9.93 0.80
CA CYS A 153 -2.77 10.69 -0.06
C CYS A 153 -3.50 11.86 -0.72
N ALA A 154 -2.82 12.99 -0.88
CA ALA A 154 -3.31 14.07 -1.73
C ALA A 154 -3.39 13.62 -3.20
N SER A 155 -4.01 14.42 -4.05
CA SER A 155 -4.07 14.21 -5.49
C SER A 155 -2.66 14.19 -6.12
N GLU A 156 -2.53 13.50 -7.25
CA GLU A 156 -1.26 13.36 -7.97
C GLU A 156 -0.61 14.71 -8.32
N GLU A 157 -1.42 15.73 -8.56
CA GLU A 157 -0.97 17.08 -8.90
C GLU A 157 -0.08 17.69 -7.80
N THR A 158 -0.43 17.49 -6.54
CA THR A 158 0.35 17.97 -5.40
C THR A 158 1.79 17.46 -5.43
N TYR A 159 1.96 16.17 -5.68
CA TYR A 159 3.29 15.53 -5.67
C TYR A 159 4.06 15.77 -6.96
N SER A 160 3.38 15.70 -8.11
CA SER A 160 4.00 15.91 -9.42
C SER A 160 4.50 17.33 -9.57
N ASN A 161 3.78 18.35 -9.08
CA ASN A 161 4.23 19.74 -9.09
C ASN A 161 5.54 19.93 -8.32
N ILE A 162 5.65 19.36 -7.12
CA ILE A 162 6.90 19.43 -6.33
C ILE A 162 8.04 18.69 -7.05
N ARG A 163 7.77 17.48 -7.54
CA ARG A 163 8.74 16.68 -8.27
C ARG A 163 9.28 17.43 -9.50
N ASN A 164 8.38 18.02 -10.29
CA ASN A 164 8.74 18.70 -11.52
C ASN A 164 9.56 19.98 -11.24
N ARG A 165 9.20 20.78 -10.24
CA ARG A 165 9.96 21.96 -9.81
C ARG A 165 11.38 21.60 -9.37
N ILE A 166 11.54 20.49 -8.62
CA ILE A 166 12.88 20.02 -8.22
C ILE A 166 13.66 19.55 -9.45
N LYS A 167 13.02 18.77 -10.36
CA LYS A 167 13.64 18.30 -11.61
C LYS A 167 14.11 19.50 -12.46
N GLU A 168 13.26 20.51 -12.66
CA GLU A 168 13.59 21.74 -13.38
C GLU A 168 14.77 22.48 -12.74
N SER A 169 14.83 22.56 -11.42
CA SER A 169 15.96 23.20 -10.72
C SER A 169 17.28 22.47 -10.93
N VAL A 170 17.25 21.14 -11.00
CA VAL A 170 18.44 20.32 -11.30
C VAL A 170 18.86 20.51 -12.76
N ILE A 171 17.92 20.47 -13.69
CA ILE A 171 18.18 20.63 -15.14
C ILE A 171 18.75 22.02 -15.44
N ASN A 172 18.27 23.05 -14.77
CA ASN A 172 18.71 24.43 -14.95
C ASN A 172 20.02 24.77 -14.21
N THR A 173 20.70 23.79 -13.62
CA THR A 173 22.01 24.00 -13.01
C THR A 173 23.02 24.40 -14.10
N PRO A 174 23.71 25.56 -13.99
CA PRO A 174 24.61 26.04 -15.02
C PRO A 174 25.88 25.19 -15.13
N CYS A 175 26.47 25.16 -16.32
CA CYS A 175 27.75 24.51 -16.60
C CYS A 175 27.78 22.99 -16.38
N VAL A 176 26.64 22.27 -16.54
CA VAL A 176 26.57 20.82 -16.44
C VAL A 176 25.85 20.20 -17.64
N GLU A 177 26.23 18.98 -17.99
CA GLU A 177 25.56 18.21 -19.02
C GLU A 177 24.46 17.35 -18.37
N ASN A 178 23.18 17.67 -18.62
CA ASN A 178 22.04 16.92 -18.15
C ASN A 178 21.64 15.83 -19.16
N GLU A 179 21.31 14.65 -18.65
CA GLU A 179 20.74 13.55 -19.43
C GLU A 179 19.25 13.41 -19.10
N ASP A 180 18.42 13.10 -20.10
CA ASP A 180 17.01 12.82 -19.87
C ASP A 180 16.84 11.55 -19.05
N THR A 181 16.08 11.64 -17.96
CA THR A 181 15.92 10.58 -16.98
C THR A 181 14.56 10.63 -16.30
N ASN A 182 14.08 9.47 -15.88
CA ASN A 182 12.90 9.35 -15.00
C ASN A 182 13.21 9.73 -13.55
N GLU A 183 14.47 9.89 -13.16
CA GLU A 183 14.91 10.40 -11.87
C GLU A 183 14.74 11.93 -11.79
N LEU A 184 15.12 12.54 -10.68
CA LEU A 184 15.10 14.00 -10.54
C LEU A 184 16.19 14.66 -11.38
N GLY A 185 17.31 13.98 -11.63
CA GLY A 185 18.36 14.42 -12.50
C GLY A 185 19.47 13.39 -12.69
N HIS A 186 20.15 13.50 -13.83
CA HIS A 186 21.39 12.79 -14.14
C HIS A 186 22.33 13.79 -14.81
N ILE A 187 23.44 14.08 -14.15
CA ILE A 187 24.42 15.05 -14.58
C ILE A 187 25.70 14.31 -14.93
N ASN A 188 26.14 14.43 -16.18
CA ASN A 188 27.34 13.79 -16.70
C ASN A 188 28.55 14.72 -16.66
N ARG A 189 29.73 14.15 -16.74
CA ARG A 189 31.00 14.85 -16.94
C ARG A 189 31.24 16.01 -15.98
N ILE A 190 31.08 15.75 -14.69
CA ILE A 190 31.20 16.78 -13.65
C ILE A 190 32.64 17.25 -13.46
N ASP A 191 33.60 16.34 -13.60
CA ASP A 191 35.03 16.62 -13.46
C ASP A 191 35.69 16.93 -14.82
N PRO A 192 36.87 17.59 -14.85
CA PRO A 192 37.57 17.94 -16.08
C PRO A 192 37.94 16.75 -16.98
N LEU A 193 38.07 15.53 -16.42
CA LEU A 193 38.30 14.29 -17.18
C LEU A 193 37.02 13.74 -17.79
N GLY A 194 35.86 14.19 -17.32
CA GLY A 194 34.55 13.72 -17.76
C GLY A 194 34.22 12.28 -17.36
N ILE A 195 34.79 11.78 -16.26
CA ILE A 195 34.66 10.40 -15.82
C ILE A 195 33.68 10.21 -14.65
N THR A 196 33.17 11.31 -14.07
CA THR A 196 32.20 11.28 -12.99
C THR A 196 30.82 11.75 -13.44
N TYR A 197 29.79 11.19 -12.78
CA TYR A 197 28.41 11.60 -12.96
C TYR A 197 27.70 11.66 -11.61
N LEU A 198 26.61 12.43 -11.54
CA LEU A 198 25.75 12.54 -10.37
C LEU A 198 24.33 12.13 -10.74
N ARG A 199 23.75 11.17 -9.99
CA ARG A 199 22.33 10.84 -10.06
C ARG A 199 21.61 11.46 -8.88
N VAL A 200 20.55 12.24 -9.17
CA VAL A 200 19.71 12.86 -8.16
C VAL A 200 18.42 12.07 -8.04
N ARG A 201 18.24 11.44 -6.89
CA ARG A 201 17.06 10.62 -6.59
C ARG A 201 16.26 11.20 -5.44
N GLY A 202 14.96 11.33 -5.60
CA GLY A 202 14.07 11.65 -4.50
C GLY A 202 13.73 10.40 -3.69
N MET A 203 13.58 10.58 -2.38
CA MET A 203 12.98 9.57 -1.52
C MET A 203 11.73 10.16 -0.86
N TRP A 204 10.59 9.61 -1.18
CA TRP A 204 9.32 9.99 -0.58
C TRP A 204 9.07 9.22 0.71
N GLY A 205 8.50 9.90 1.68
CA GLY A 205 8.03 9.30 2.91
C GLY A 205 6.59 9.73 3.20
N ILE A 206 5.84 8.89 3.89
CA ILE A 206 4.49 9.20 4.35
C ILE A 206 4.33 8.74 5.80
N GLU A 207 3.56 9.48 6.59
CA GLU A 207 3.27 9.11 7.98
C GLU A 207 2.46 7.82 8.06
N ASN A 208 2.67 7.05 9.11
CA ASN A 208 1.93 5.82 9.39
C ASN A 208 0.42 6.10 9.52
N PRO A 209 -0.47 5.29 8.90
CA PRO A 209 -1.91 5.47 9.00
C PRO A 209 -2.45 5.52 10.44
N THR A 210 -1.89 4.74 11.37
CA THR A 210 -2.29 4.80 12.78
C THR A 210 -2.08 6.19 13.38
N LYS A 211 -1.06 6.93 12.94
CA LYS A 211 -0.80 8.32 13.38
C LYS A 211 -1.66 9.32 12.60
N VAL A 212 -1.83 9.10 11.30
CA VAL A 212 -2.65 9.99 10.44
C VAL A 212 -4.11 10.00 10.89
N PHE A 213 -4.63 8.87 11.35
CA PHE A 213 -6.03 8.69 11.74
C PHE A 213 -6.23 8.59 13.27
N ASP A 214 -5.27 9.09 14.09
CA ASP A 214 -5.31 9.04 15.56
C ASP A 214 -6.53 9.76 16.15
N TYR A 215 -7.09 10.72 15.44
CA TYR A 215 -8.30 11.47 15.83
C TYR A 215 -9.60 10.68 15.69
N VAL A 216 -9.60 9.53 14.97
CA VAL A 216 -10.78 8.62 14.84
C VAL A 216 -10.49 7.21 15.32
N TYR A 217 -9.21 6.82 15.46
CA TYR A 217 -8.79 5.47 15.82
C TYR A 217 -7.71 5.46 16.90
N THR A 218 -7.92 4.69 17.95
CA THR A 218 -6.92 4.39 18.97
C THR A 218 -6.74 2.88 19.10
N PRO A 219 -5.54 2.33 18.84
CA PRO A 219 -5.27 0.90 19.03
C PRO A 219 -5.51 0.47 20.48
N LYS A 220 -6.03 -0.73 20.68
CA LYS A 220 -6.13 -1.33 22.02
C LYS A 220 -4.73 -1.67 22.55
N ARG A 221 -4.38 -1.13 23.74
CA ARG A 221 -3.03 -1.24 24.33
C ARG A 221 -2.66 -2.66 24.70
N ASP A 222 -3.63 -3.41 25.26
CA ASP A 222 -3.44 -4.75 25.80
C ASP A 222 -3.66 -5.86 24.74
N ALA A 223 -3.98 -5.48 23.50
CA ALA A 223 -4.14 -6.43 22.40
C ALA A 223 -2.80 -6.87 21.84
N THR A 224 -2.69 -8.16 21.55
CA THR A 224 -1.54 -8.75 20.85
C THR A 224 -1.50 -8.37 19.38
N PHE A 225 -2.67 -8.08 18.79
CA PHE A 225 -2.83 -7.64 17.41
C PHE A 225 -3.93 -6.57 17.30
N ASN A 226 -3.70 -5.58 16.45
CA ASN A 226 -4.68 -4.55 16.11
C ASN A 226 -4.83 -4.44 14.61
N PHE A 227 -6.06 -4.34 14.13
CA PHE A 227 -6.39 -4.05 12.74
C PHE A 227 -7.19 -2.75 12.65
N MET A 228 -6.89 -1.95 11.63
CA MET A 228 -7.63 -0.76 11.25
C MET A 228 -7.78 -0.69 9.74
N CYS A 229 -9.01 -0.42 9.29
CA CYS A 229 -9.28 -0.13 7.90
C CYS A 229 -10.16 1.12 7.78
N ILE A 230 -9.87 1.97 6.79
CA ILE A 230 -10.67 3.14 6.45
C ILE A 230 -11.08 3.05 5.00
N ILE A 231 -12.40 3.14 4.76
CA ILE A 231 -13.02 3.08 3.44
C ILE A 231 -14.03 4.23 3.35
N ASN A 232 -13.90 5.12 2.36
CA ASN A 232 -14.92 6.17 2.16
C ASN A 232 -16.30 5.59 1.83
N ASP A 233 -17.35 6.37 2.06
CA ASP A 233 -18.72 5.87 1.88
C ASP A 233 -19.02 5.51 0.42
N ASP A 234 -18.46 6.20 -0.57
CA ASP A 234 -18.68 5.88 -1.99
C ASP A 234 -18.09 4.52 -2.34
N LYS A 235 -16.82 4.26 -1.94
CA LYS A 235 -16.18 2.95 -2.10
C LYS A 235 -16.92 1.87 -1.32
N TRP A 236 -17.27 2.13 -0.05
CA TRP A 236 -18.04 1.19 0.76
C TRP A 236 -19.35 0.77 0.09
N ASN A 237 -20.09 1.74 -0.46
CA ASN A 237 -21.37 1.50 -1.11
C ASN A 237 -21.23 0.72 -2.43
N SER A 238 -20.09 0.81 -3.11
CA SER A 238 -19.79 0.05 -4.32
C SER A 238 -19.43 -1.43 -4.08
N LEU A 239 -19.17 -1.83 -2.82
CA LEU A 239 -18.79 -3.21 -2.47
C LEU A 239 -20.04 -4.09 -2.31
N ASP A 240 -20.24 -5.03 -3.23
CA ASP A 240 -21.44 -5.89 -3.27
C ASP A 240 -21.53 -6.87 -2.09
N ASN A 241 -20.39 -7.24 -1.49
CA ASN A 241 -20.30 -8.26 -0.44
C ASN A 241 -20.17 -7.69 0.98
N LYS A 242 -20.41 -6.38 1.18
CA LYS A 242 -20.32 -5.72 2.50
C LYS A 242 -21.20 -6.34 3.57
N ASP A 243 -22.36 -6.90 3.19
CA ASP A 243 -23.28 -7.55 4.13
C ASP A 243 -22.68 -8.77 4.82
N VAL A 244 -21.72 -9.45 4.19
CA VAL A 244 -20.97 -10.56 4.81
C VAL A 244 -20.16 -10.05 5.99
N LEU A 245 -19.50 -8.90 5.83
CA LEU A 245 -18.71 -8.30 6.91
C LEU A 245 -19.59 -7.71 8.02
N LEU A 246 -20.76 -7.13 7.66
CA LEU A 246 -21.72 -6.61 8.62
C LEU A 246 -22.24 -7.74 9.52
N LYS A 247 -22.63 -8.88 8.96
CA LYS A 247 -23.04 -10.07 9.73
C LYS A 247 -21.91 -10.59 10.62
N LEU A 248 -20.69 -10.67 10.10
CA LEU A 248 -19.55 -11.11 10.88
C LEU A 248 -19.27 -10.16 12.07
N ALA A 249 -19.50 -8.86 11.90
CA ALA A 249 -19.34 -7.89 12.98
C ALA A 249 -20.45 -7.99 14.06
N GLU A 250 -21.62 -8.54 13.75
CA GLU A 250 -22.64 -8.86 14.74
C GLU A 250 -22.27 -10.09 15.58
N GLU A 251 -21.51 -11.03 15.02
CA GLU A 251 -21.09 -12.28 15.65
C GLU A 251 -19.78 -12.16 16.44
N GLN A 252 -18.94 -11.15 16.16
CA GLN A 252 -17.60 -11.00 16.69
C GLN A 252 -17.47 -9.71 17.52
N GLU A 253 -17.41 -9.82 18.83
CA GLU A 253 -17.31 -8.68 19.78
C GLU A 253 -16.06 -7.80 19.55
N ASN A 254 -15.00 -8.38 19.01
CA ASN A 254 -13.72 -7.70 18.73
C ASN A 254 -13.62 -7.11 17.32
N LEU A 255 -14.66 -7.24 16.49
CA LEU A 255 -14.81 -6.62 15.18
C LEU A 255 -15.86 -5.50 15.27
N CYS A 256 -15.48 -4.29 14.89
CA CYS A 256 -16.39 -3.14 14.97
C CYS A 256 -16.33 -2.32 13.68
N ILE A 257 -17.51 -1.91 13.19
CA ILE A 257 -17.67 -1.05 12.02
C ILE A 257 -18.40 0.23 12.45
N LYS A 258 -17.75 1.39 12.24
CA LYS A 258 -18.29 2.71 12.61
C LYS A 258 -18.26 3.66 11.44
N SER A 259 -19.29 4.52 11.34
CA SER A 259 -19.20 5.70 10.49
C SER A 259 -18.40 6.78 11.20
N VAL A 260 -17.42 7.33 10.51
CA VAL A 260 -16.53 8.39 11.01
C VAL A 260 -16.42 9.52 9.99
N LYS A 261 -15.98 10.69 10.46
CA LYS A 261 -15.59 11.79 9.58
C LYS A 261 -14.08 11.91 9.58
N ILE A 262 -13.48 11.83 8.41
CA ILE A 262 -12.05 11.95 8.18
C ILE A 262 -11.72 13.24 7.42
N LYS A 263 -10.51 13.74 7.60
CA LYS A 263 -10.03 14.92 6.87
C LYS A 263 -9.76 14.55 5.42
N ASN A 264 -10.22 15.40 4.47
CA ASN A 264 -9.87 15.24 3.07
C ASN A 264 -8.37 15.54 2.86
N PRO A 265 -7.60 14.67 2.19
CA PRO A 265 -6.15 14.85 2.03
C PRO A 265 -5.75 16.11 1.24
N ASP A 266 -6.59 16.57 0.29
CA ASP A 266 -6.34 17.78 -0.49
C ASP A 266 -6.84 19.05 0.20
N ASN A 267 -7.80 18.92 1.12
CA ASN A 267 -8.35 20.04 1.87
C ASN A 267 -8.75 19.62 3.28
N PRO A 268 -7.84 19.64 4.27
CA PRO A 268 -8.11 19.18 5.63
C PRO A 268 -9.21 19.92 6.39
N ALA A 269 -9.66 21.09 5.90
CA ALA A 269 -10.83 21.78 6.43
C ALA A 269 -12.16 21.12 6.00
N LYS A 270 -12.13 20.31 4.95
CA LYS A 270 -13.25 19.48 4.47
C LYS A 270 -13.21 18.12 5.17
N LEU A 271 -14.38 17.68 5.65
CA LEU A 271 -14.53 16.34 6.22
C LEU A 271 -15.29 15.45 5.23
N CYS A 272 -14.77 14.25 5.05
CA CYS A 272 -15.40 13.18 4.26
C CYS A 272 -15.97 12.12 5.21
N THR A 273 -17.05 11.46 4.82
CA THR A 273 -17.60 10.33 5.55
C THR A 273 -16.92 9.04 5.11
N ALA A 274 -16.62 8.18 6.09
CA ALA A 274 -15.96 6.91 5.86
C ALA A 274 -16.42 5.85 6.88
N LYS A 275 -16.19 4.59 6.56
CA LYS A 275 -16.28 3.46 7.51
C LYS A 275 -14.90 3.22 8.12
N LEU A 276 -14.86 3.25 9.43
CA LEU A 276 -13.73 2.75 10.22
C LEU A 276 -14.08 1.33 10.66
N ILE A 277 -13.29 0.37 10.20
CA ILE A 277 -13.39 -1.05 10.56
C ILE A 277 -12.20 -1.36 11.46
N THR A 278 -12.45 -1.86 12.63
CA THR A 278 -11.42 -2.23 13.61
C THR A 278 -11.61 -3.65 14.10
N TYR A 279 -10.49 -4.35 14.26
CA TYR A 279 -10.46 -5.69 14.83
C TYR A 279 -9.24 -5.82 15.75
N TYR A 280 -9.35 -6.61 16.82
CA TYR A 280 -8.22 -6.85 17.71
C TYR A 280 -8.23 -8.28 18.25
N ILE A 281 -7.04 -8.76 18.63
CA ILE A 281 -6.83 -10.04 19.31
C ILE A 281 -6.15 -9.75 20.64
N GLN A 282 -6.67 -10.31 21.70
CA GLN A 282 -6.06 -10.20 23.04
C GLN A 282 -4.86 -11.12 23.20
#